data_09d28baa4b21e092f729a8899ded07e4
#
_entry.id   09d28baa4b21e092f729a8899ded07e4
#
_cell.length_a   1.000
_cell.length_b   1.000
_cell.length_c   1.000
_cell.angle_alpha   90.00
_cell.angle_beta   90.00
_cell.angle_gamma   90.00
#
_symmetry.space_group_name_H-M   'P 1'
#
loop_
_entity.id
_entity.type
_entity.pdbx_description
1 polymer ?
#
loop_
_entity_poly.entity_id
_entity_poly.type
_entity_poly.pdbx_seq_one_letter_code
_entity_poly.pdbx_strand_id
1 'polypeptide(L)'
;GEPTLMNLAIAERGLLVLDCVATGKAGHAARNEGVNAIYLAMDDIQRFRTYKFAKTSPWLGEVSMNVTSIHAGTAHNQIPETCNFVVDIRLNEYYTHQEALDIIREHVTCEVKERSTRIKPSFIEINHPLVLEAEKMNIKLYGSPTTSDMALMPWKAVKIGPGDSARSHSADEFIFLQEIENGIGIYIELLSAYFNRI
;
A
#
# COMPACT_ATOMS: atom_id res chain seq x y z
N GLY A 1 -15.56 -4.50 10.66
CA GLY A 1 -14.69 -5.69 10.54
C GLY A 1 -14.47 -6.06 9.09
N GLU A 2 -13.33 -6.60 8.83
CA GLU A 2 -12.91 -7.07 7.51
C GLU A 2 -12.76 -8.60 7.57
N PRO A 3 -12.95 -9.35 6.48
CA PRO A 3 -12.81 -10.79 6.49
C PRO A 3 -11.33 -11.19 6.69
N THR A 4 -11.02 -11.73 7.88
CA THR A 4 -9.66 -12.12 8.26
C THR A 4 -9.58 -13.55 8.79
N LEU A 5 -10.65 -14.34 8.66
CA LEU A 5 -10.78 -15.64 9.32
C LEU A 5 -10.57 -15.54 10.85
N MET A 6 -10.99 -14.44 11.46
CA MET A 6 -10.76 -14.07 12.87
C MET A 6 -9.27 -13.99 13.28
N ASN A 7 -8.34 -13.88 12.32
CA ASN A 7 -6.96 -13.50 12.61
C ASN A 7 -6.87 -12.00 12.86
N LEU A 8 -5.93 -11.56 13.71
CA LEU A 8 -5.76 -10.16 14.09
C LEU A 8 -4.68 -9.49 13.25
N ALA A 9 -5.08 -8.59 12.33
CA ALA A 9 -4.13 -7.74 11.66
C ALA A 9 -3.71 -6.59 12.58
N ILE A 10 -2.44 -6.55 12.94
CA ILE A 10 -1.84 -5.54 13.81
C ILE A 10 -1.10 -4.46 13.03
N ALA A 11 -0.92 -4.67 11.75
CA ALA A 11 -0.32 -3.71 10.82
C ALA A 11 -1.04 -3.74 9.48
N GLU A 12 -1.11 -2.60 8.81
CA GLU A 12 -1.71 -2.44 7.49
C GLU A 12 -0.87 -1.49 6.63
N ARG A 13 -0.71 -1.85 5.33
CA ARG A 13 0.06 -1.01 4.40
C ARG A 13 -0.63 0.31 4.13
N GLY A 14 0.16 1.38 4.07
CA GLY A 14 -0.28 2.66 3.51
C GLY A 14 -0.27 2.62 1.98
N LEU A 15 -1.04 3.52 1.37
CA LEU A 15 -1.08 3.71 -0.08
C LEU A 15 -0.62 5.11 -0.44
N LEU A 16 0.38 5.19 -1.31
CA LEU A 16 0.83 6.42 -1.96
C LEU A 16 0.83 6.19 -3.47
N VAL A 17 0.03 6.97 -4.19
CA VAL A 17 -0.02 6.92 -5.66
C VAL A 17 0.60 8.18 -6.21
N LEU A 18 1.57 8.02 -7.10
CA LEU A 18 2.30 9.10 -7.73
C LEU A 18 1.96 9.22 -9.21
N ASP A 19 1.64 10.44 -9.65
CA ASP A 19 1.66 10.83 -11.06
C ASP A 19 3.04 11.38 -11.38
N CYS A 20 3.74 10.74 -12.31
CA CYS A 20 5.09 11.09 -12.72
C CYS A 20 5.11 11.58 -14.16
N VAL A 21 5.87 12.65 -14.41
CA VAL A 21 6.02 13.25 -15.75
C VAL A 21 7.50 13.41 -16.08
N ALA A 22 7.97 12.62 -17.04
CA ALA A 22 9.28 12.84 -17.64
C ALA A 22 9.13 13.83 -18.81
N THR A 23 9.92 14.90 -18.79
CA THR A 23 9.89 15.97 -19.81
C THR A 23 11.17 15.98 -20.61
N GLY A 24 11.03 15.79 -21.91
CA GLY A 24 12.10 15.89 -22.90
C GLY A 24 11.93 17.10 -23.80
N LYS A 25 12.19 16.91 -25.10
CA LYS A 25 12.03 17.94 -26.14
C LYS A 25 11.53 17.29 -27.41
N ALA A 26 10.41 17.77 -27.94
CA ALA A 26 9.87 17.28 -29.21
C ALA A 26 10.87 17.45 -30.36
N GLY A 27 10.84 16.53 -31.33
CA GLY A 27 11.70 16.58 -32.50
C GLY A 27 11.25 15.59 -33.58
N HIS A 28 11.89 15.66 -34.75
CA HIS A 28 11.61 14.77 -35.86
C HIS A 28 12.46 13.47 -35.70
N ALA A 29 11.84 12.31 -35.61
CA ALA A 29 12.56 11.05 -35.37
C ALA A 29 13.64 10.75 -36.41
N ALA A 30 13.39 11.02 -37.71
CA ALA A 30 14.35 10.79 -38.78
C ALA A 30 15.57 11.73 -38.78
N ARG A 31 15.52 12.85 -38.03
CA ARG A 31 16.61 13.82 -37.92
C ARG A 31 17.44 13.69 -36.66
N ASN A 32 17.04 12.78 -35.76
CA ASN A 32 17.66 12.60 -34.44
C ASN A 32 17.68 13.90 -33.60
N GLU A 33 16.66 14.77 -33.80
CA GLU A 33 16.50 16.03 -33.08
C GLU A 33 15.61 15.85 -31.87
N GLY A 34 15.92 16.57 -30.79
CA GLY A 34 15.12 16.52 -29.56
C GLY A 34 15.67 15.61 -28.46
N VAL A 35 14.89 15.44 -27.39
CA VAL A 35 15.18 14.57 -26.24
C VAL A 35 13.96 13.71 -26.00
N ASN A 36 14.12 12.41 -26.11
CA ASN A 36 12.99 11.49 -26.04
C ASN A 36 12.54 11.28 -24.57
N ALA A 37 11.34 11.78 -24.25
CA ALA A 37 10.77 11.64 -22.92
C ALA A 37 10.51 10.18 -22.51
N ILE A 38 10.31 9.26 -23.46
CA ILE A 38 10.16 7.82 -23.16
C ILE A 38 11.46 7.29 -22.56
N TYR A 39 12.62 7.64 -23.11
CA TYR A 39 13.91 7.16 -22.61
C TYR A 39 14.21 7.71 -21.22
N LEU A 40 13.90 9.01 -20.98
CA LEU A 40 14.01 9.60 -19.64
C LEU A 40 13.09 8.90 -18.64
N ALA A 41 11.85 8.61 -19.03
CA ALA A 41 10.91 7.86 -18.18
C ALA A 41 11.40 6.42 -17.91
N MET A 42 12.01 5.73 -18.89
CA MET A 42 12.58 4.39 -18.71
C MET A 42 13.68 4.39 -17.66
N ASP A 43 14.54 5.40 -17.63
CA ASP A 43 15.60 5.54 -16.62
C ASP A 43 14.99 5.71 -15.21
N ASP A 44 13.98 6.56 -15.07
CA ASP A 44 13.30 6.76 -13.79
C ASP A 44 12.47 5.52 -13.38
N ILE A 45 11.79 4.86 -14.31
CA ILE A 45 11.10 3.59 -14.07
C ILE A 45 12.08 2.51 -13.59
N GLN A 46 13.28 2.45 -14.16
CA GLN A 46 14.31 1.53 -13.69
C GLN A 46 14.76 1.86 -12.25
N ARG A 47 14.85 3.14 -11.88
CA ARG A 47 15.12 3.57 -10.50
C ARG A 47 14.02 3.14 -9.56
N PHE A 48 12.73 3.37 -9.89
CA PHE A 48 11.59 2.87 -9.11
C PHE A 48 11.62 1.34 -8.94
N ARG A 49 12.00 0.62 -9.98
CA ARG A 49 12.07 -0.84 -9.97
C ARG A 49 13.18 -1.40 -9.08
N THR A 50 14.32 -0.71 -9.00
CA THR A 50 15.53 -1.23 -8.35
C THR A 50 15.78 -0.66 -6.97
N TYR A 51 15.23 0.53 -6.67
CA TYR A 51 15.41 1.15 -5.37
C TYR A 51 14.78 0.32 -4.24
N LYS A 52 15.50 0.19 -3.15
CA LYS A 52 15.05 -0.51 -1.94
C LYS A 52 15.08 0.45 -0.76
N PHE A 53 13.95 0.63 -0.12
CA PHE A 53 13.84 1.37 1.12
C PHE A 53 14.59 0.64 2.25
N ALA A 54 15.31 1.37 3.09
CA ALA A 54 16.22 0.79 4.09
C ALA A 54 15.51 0.04 5.22
N LYS A 55 14.29 0.47 5.61
CA LYS A 55 13.56 -0.12 6.75
C LYS A 55 12.58 -1.17 6.25
N THR A 56 12.78 -2.41 6.68
CA THR A 56 11.89 -3.55 6.39
C THR A 56 11.08 -3.91 7.63
N SER A 57 9.77 -3.98 7.49
CA SER A 57 8.85 -4.36 8.57
C SER A 57 8.85 -5.87 8.79
N PRO A 58 8.84 -6.36 10.03
CA PRO A 58 8.63 -7.77 10.32
C PRO A 58 7.21 -8.25 9.97
N TRP A 59 6.24 -7.32 9.89
CA TRP A 59 4.83 -7.59 9.62
C TRP A 59 4.43 -7.35 8.18
N LEU A 60 4.91 -6.25 7.58
CA LEU A 60 4.51 -5.83 6.24
C LEU A 60 5.61 -6.02 5.19
N GLY A 61 6.84 -6.37 5.61
CA GLY A 61 7.97 -6.54 4.71
C GLY A 61 8.51 -5.22 4.15
N GLU A 62 9.11 -5.26 2.98
CA GLU A 62 9.65 -4.10 2.27
C GLU A 62 8.53 -3.18 1.76
N VAL A 63 8.85 -1.89 1.60
CA VAL A 63 8.04 -0.98 0.78
C VAL A 63 8.08 -1.47 -0.65
N SER A 64 6.92 -1.56 -1.30
CA SER A 64 6.83 -1.96 -2.70
C SER A 64 6.42 -0.79 -3.59
N MET A 65 7.04 -0.71 -4.77
CA MET A 65 6.73 0.28 -5.80
C MET A 65 6.47 -0.43 -7.13
N ASN A 66 5.33 -0.14 -7.75
CA ASN A 66 4.94 -0.71 -9.03
C ASN A 66 4.49 0.39 -9.99
N VAL A 67 5.10 0.45 -11.17
CA VAL A 67 4.59 1.28 -12.26
C VAL A 67 3.39 0.57 -12.86
N THR A 68 2.23 1.23 -12.79
CA THR A 68 0.93 0.62 -13.14
C THR A 68 0.33 1.17 -14.43
N SER A 69 0.87 2.28 -14.95
CA SER A 69 0.42 2.90 -16.19
C SER A 69 1.56 3.70 -16.81
N ILE A 70 1.63 3.75 -18.15
CA ILE A 70 2.56 4.58 -18.90
C ILE A 70 1.92 5.05 -20.21
N HIS A 71 2.05 6.35 -20.53
CA HIS A 71 1.51 6.94 -21.74
C HIS A 71 2.48 7.98 -22.31
N ALA A 72 2.84 7.83 -23.61
CA ALA A 72 3.70 8.76 -24.32
C ALA A 72 3.51 8.65 -25.84
N GLY A 73 3.79 9.76 -26.56
CA GLY A 73 3.79 9.80 -28.01
C GLY A 73 2.41 9.78 -28.65
N THR A 74 2.30 10.38 -29.82
CA THR A 74 1.06 10.46 -30.62
C THR A 74 1.26 10.07 -32.08
N ALA A 75 2.51 10.11 -32.56
CA ALA A 75 2.85 9.82 -33.96
C ALA A 75 4.20 9.09 -34.05
N HIS A 76 4.32 8.15 -35.00
CA HIS A 76 5.52 7.31 -35.16
C HIS A 76 6.78 8.09 -35.62
N ASN A 77 6.60 9.25 -36.20
CA ASN A 77 7.70 10.08 -36.75
C ASN A 77 8.07 11.27 -35.86
N GLN A 78 7.50 11.35 -34.63
CA GLN A 78 7.76 12.43 -33.68
C GLN A 78 8.38 11.87 -32.38
N ILE A 79 9.48 12.48 -31.95
CA ILE A 79 10.04 12.24 -30.61
C ILE A 79 9.12 12.87 -29.57
N PRO A 80 8.58 12.12 -28.59
CA PRO A 80 7.65 12.65 -27.60
C PRO A 80 8.35 13.59 -26.63
N GLU A 81 7.69 14.73 -26.35
CA GLU A 81 8.14 15.73 -25.37
C GLU A 81 7.82 15.30 -23.94
N THR A 82 6.74 14.55 -23.73
CA THR A 82 6.31 14.12 -22.40
C THR A 82 6.05 12.62 -22.37
N CYS A 83 6.36 12.01 -21.23
CA CYS A 83 5.95 10.65 -20.88
C CYS A 83 5.36 10.66 -19.48
N ASN A 84 4.08 10.30 -19.38
CA ASN A 84 3.35 10.23 -18.11
C ASN A 84 3.29 8.78 -17.64
N PHE A 85 3.55 8.55 -16.37
CA PHE A 85 3.39 7.21 -15.78
C PHE A 85 2.92 7.30 -14.33
N VAL A 86 2.33 6.22 -13.84
CA VAL A 86 1.75 6.13 -12.50
C VAL A 86 2.49 5.08 -11.70
N VAL A 87 2.80 5.41 -10.45
CA VAL A 87 3.45 4.49 -9.51
C VAL A 87 2.54 4.25 -8.31
N ASP A 88 2.17 2.97 -8.07
CA ASP A 88 1.53 2.50 -6.83
C ASP A 88 2.60 2.12 -5.83
N ILE A 89 2.58 2.74 -4.66
CA ILE A 89 3.54 2.52 -3.58
C ILE A 89 2.81 2.03 -2.34
N ARG A 90 3.27 0.89 -1.80
CA ARG A 90 2.74 0.30 -0.58
C ARG A 90 3.73 0.48 0.55
N LEU A 91 3.45 1.46 1.41
CA LEU A 91 4.31 1.80 2.55
C LEU A 91 4.12 0.81 3.70
N ASN A 92 5.19 0.55 4.43
CA ASN A 92 5.10 -0.08 5.74
C ASN A 92 5.04 1.00 6.86
N GLU A 93 4.85 0.59 8.10
CA GLU A 93 4.67 1.45 9.26
C GLU A 93 5.89 2.31 9.63
N TYR A 94 7.04 2.04 9.03
CA TYR A 94 8.29 2.78 9.31
C TYR A 94 8.48 4.04 8.46
N TYR A 95 7.55 4.29 7.51
CA TYR A 95 7.64 5.47 6.65
C TYR A 95 6.32 6.24 6.61
N THR A 96 6.42 7.53 6.84
CA THR A 96 5.36 8.47 6.48
C THR A 96 5.34 8.69 4.96
N HIS A 97 4.22 9.21 4.44
CA HIS A 97 4.14 9.61 3.04
C HIS A 97 5.20 10.65 2.67
N GLN A 98 5.44 11.63 3.57
CA GLN A 98 6.40 12.69 3.30
C GLN A 98 7.83 12.14 3.23
N GLU A 99 8.26 11.31 4.19
CA GLU A 99 9.58 10.67 4.15
C GLU A 99 9.80 9.85 2.87
N ALA A 100 8.76 9.11 2.45
CA ALA A 100 8.84 8.32 1.21
C ALA A 100 8.94 9.21 -0.03
N LEU A 101 8.16 10.31 -0.08
CA LEU A 101 8.22 11.30 -1.16
C LEU A 101 9.59 11.97 -1.27
N ASP A 102 10.17 12.38 -0.15
CA ASP A 102 11.47 13.04 -0.12
C ASP A 102 12.57 12.10 -0.63
N ILE A 103 12.57 10.85 -0.16
CA ILE A 103 13.47 9.81 -0.65
C ILE A 103 13.30 9.59 -2.15
N ILE A 104 12.08 9.47 -2.65
CA ILE A 104 11.83 9.24 -4.08
C ILE A 104 12.31 10.42 -4.91
N ARG A 105 12.00 11.66 -4.51
CA ARG A 105 12.41 12.88 -5.23
C ARG A 105 13.93 13.04 -5.34
N GLU A 106 14.69 12.50 -4.39
CA GLU A 106 16.15 12.46 -4.46
C GLU A 106 16.69 11.45 -5.49
N HIS A 107 15.89 10.45 -5.86
CA HIS A 107 16.35 9.32 -6.69
C HIS A 107 15.86 9.37 -8.14
N VAL A 108 14.84 10.19 -8.45
CA VAL A 108 14.27 10.32 -9.80
C VAL A 108 14.46 11.72 -10.35
N THR A 109 14.40 11.85 -11.67
CA THR A 109 14.55 13.14 -12.36
C THR A 109 13.23 13.69 -12.90
N CYS A 110 12.20 12.85 -13.01
CA CYS A 110 10.86 13.25 -13.42
C CYS A 110 10.17 14.11 -12.36
N GLU A 111 9.21 14.91 -12.80
CA GLU A 111 8.27 15.56 -11.88
C GLU A 111 7.42 14.50 -11.18
N VAL A 112 7.30 14.60 -9.85
CA VAL A 112 6.54 13.66 -9.01
C VAL A 112 5.46 14.42 -8.27
N LYS A 113 4.20 14.04 -8.51
CA LYS A 113 3.01 14.60 -7.84
C LYS A 113 2.22 13.48 -7.17
N GLU A 114 2.00 13.62 -5.87
CA GLU A 114 1.14 12.72 -5.10
C GLU A 114 -0.35 12.98 -5.36
N ARG A 115 -1.13 11.90 -5.58
CA ARG A 115 -2.60 12.01 -5.68
C ARG A 115 -3.26 12.22 -4.33
N SER A 116 -2.78 11.54 -3.30
CA SER A 116 -3.32 11.61 -1.95
C SER A 116 -2.34 11.03 -0.94
N THR A 117 -2.30 11.64 0.25
CA THR A 117 -1.54 11.17 1.42
C THR A 117 -2.46 10.73 2.56
N ARG A 118 -3.74 10.44 2.26
CA ARG A 118 -4.76 10.13 3.26
C ARG A 118 -4.63 8.72 3.83
N ILE A 119 -4.27 7.73 2.99
CA ILE A 119 -4.24 6.32 3.38
C ILE A 119 -2.87 6.00 3.98
N LYS A 120 -2.77 6.25 5.28
CA LYS A 120 -1.52 6.05 6.03
C LYS A 120 -1.33 4.57 6.39
N PRO A 121 -0.07 4.10 6.51
CA PRO A 121 0.16 2.82 7.16
C PRO A 121 -0.30 2.88 8.61
N SER A 122 -0.81 1.77 9.11
CA SER A 122 -1.24 1.67 10.50
C SER A 122 -0.51 0.53 11.20
N PHE A 123 -0.30 0.69 12.50
CA PHE A 123 0.36 -0.31 13.34
C PHE A 123 -0.06 -0.13 14.80
N ILE A 124 -0.27 -1.24 15.49
CA ILE A 124 -0.46 -1.31 16.93
C ILE A 124 0.68 -2.14 17.53
N GLU A 125 1.19 -1.70 18.65
CA GLU A 125 2.32 -2.35 19.33
C GLU A 125 1.94 -3.75 19.83
N ILE A 126 2.87 -4.70 19.71
CA ILE A 126 2.66 -6.09 20.13
C ILE A 126 2.38 -6.23 21.63
N ASN A 127 2.85 -5.29 22.44
CA ASN A 127 2.61 -5.24 23.88
C ASN A 127 1.30 -4.53 24.25
N HIS A 128 0.51 -4.07 23.28
CA HIS A 128 -0.79 -3.49 23.55
C HIS A 128 -1.73 -4.52 24.22
N PRO A 129 -2.49 -4.16 25.25
CA PRO A 129 -3.34 -5.09 26.00
C PRO A 129 -4.25 -5.95 25.10
N LEU A 130 -4.89 -5.37 24.10
CA LEU A 130 -5.75 -6.09 23.16
C LEU A 130 -4.99 -7.16 22.35
N VAL A 131 -3.76 -6.87 21.93
CA VAL A 131 -2.91 -7.81 21.17
C VAL A 131 -2.48 -8.97 22.08
N LEU A 132 -2.08 -8.67 23.30
CA LEU A 132 -1.69 -9.67 24.28
C LEU A 132 -2.85 -10.62 24.66
N GLU A 133 -4.08 -10.11 24.76
CA GLU A 133 -5.25 -11.00 25.01
C GLU A 133 -5.56 -11.87 23.77
N ALA A 134 -5.42 -11.32 22.56
CA ALA A 134 -5.56 -12.11 21.35
C ALA A 134 -4.52 -13.26 21.25
N GLU A 135 -3.26 -13.00 21.62
CA GLU A 135 -2.22 -14.04 21.65
C GLU A 135 -2.54 -15.15 22.67
N LYS A 136 -3.05 -14.80 23.86
CA LYS A 136 -3.49 -15.79 24.87
C LYS A 136 -4.61 -16.69 24.35
N MET A 137 -5.47 -16.15 23.49
CA MET A 137 -6.54 -16.88 22.82
C MET A 137 -6.05 -17.67 21.59
N ASN A 138 -4.73 -17.70 21.31
CA ASN A 138 -4.12 -18.28 20.12
C ASN A 138 -4.65 -17.69 18.80
N ILE A 139 -5.11 -16.43 18.80
CA ILE A 139 -5.46 -15.71 17.60
C ILE A 139 -4.18 -15.33 16.87
N LYS A 140 -4.06 -15.71 15.59
CA LYS A 140 -2.86 -15.46 14.80
C LYS A 140 -2.73 -13.95 14.51
N LEU A 141 -1.57 -13.39 14.83
CA LEU A 141 -1.21 -12.01 14.45
C LEU A 141 -0.61 -11.97 13.04
N TYR A 142 -0.91 -10.91 12.28
CA TYR A 142 -0.33 -10.72 10.95
C TYR A 142 -0.33 -9.27 10.51
N GLY A 143 0.46 -8.96 9.45
CA GLY A 143 0.41 -7.70 8.71
C GLY A 143 -0.47 -7.83 7.47
N SER A 144 -1.45 -6.95 7.30
CA SER A 144 -2.34 -6.95 6.14
C SER A 144 -1.72 -6.22 4.96
N PRO A 145 -1.65 -6.82 3.75
CA PRO A 145 -1.18 -6.15 2.55
C PRO A 145 -2.23 -5.17 1.96
N THR A 146 -3.49 -5.31 2.36
CA THR A 146 -4.61 -4.47 1.91
C THR A 146 -4.89 -3.35 2.89
N THR A 147 -5.52 -2.30 2.40
CA THR A 147 -5.95 -1.14 3.20
C THR A 147 -7.43 -1.25 3.59
N SER A 148 -7.77 -0.74 4.77
CA SER A 148 -9.14 -0.62 5.25
C SER A 148 -9.39 0.78 5.85
N ASP A 149 -10.55 1.01 6.41
CA ASP A 149 -10.88 2.26 7.14
C ASP A 149 -9.92 2.56 8.29
N MET A 150 -9.19 1.55 8.77
CA MET A 150 -8.15 1.68 9.79
C MET A 150 -7.10 2.73 9.43
N ALA A 151 -6.78 2.88 8.14
CA ALA A 151 -5.84 3.89 7.63
C ALA A 151 -6.29 5.35 7.89
N LEU A 152 -7.58 5.57 8.16
CA LEU A 152 -8.19 6.88 8.40
C LEU A 152 -8.43 7.15 9.88
N MET A 153 -8.22 6.16 10.74
CA MET A 153 -8.46 6.29 12.19
C MET A 153 -7.30 7.02 12.88
N PRO A 154 -7.56 8.03 13.72
CA PRO A 154 -6.51 8.76 14.43
C PRO A 154 -6.02 8.03 15.70
N TRP A 155 -6.63 6.92 16.05
CA TRP A 155 -6.30 6.09 17.23
C TRP A 155 -5.72 4.75 16.81
N LYS A 156 -5.12 4.02 17.76
CA LYS A 156 -4.65 2.65 17.57
C LYS A 156 -5.83 1.73 17.27
N ALA A 157 -5.71 0.93 16.23
CA ALA A 157 -6.75 0.04 15.76
C ALA A 157 -6.16 -1.30 15.29
N VAL A 158 -7.00 -2.31 15.26
CA VAL A 158 -6.72 -3.63 14.70
C VAL A 158 -7.81 -3.99 13.69
N LYS A 159 -7.48 -4.88 12.77
CA LYS A 159 -8.46 -5.43 11.83
C LYS A 159 -8.68 -6.91 12.15
N ILE A 160 -9.93 -7.27 12.40
CA ILE A 160 -10.37 -8.64 12.68
C ILE A 160 -11.82 -8.80 12.22
N GLY A 161 -12.18 -9.97 11.73
CA GLY A 161 -13.56 -10.30 11.40
C GLY A 161 -13.71 -11.68 10.79
N PRO A 162 -14.96 -12.19 10.80
CA PRO A 162 -15.27 -13.48 10.21
C PRO A 162 -15.20 -13.44 8.69
N GLY A 163 -15.10 -14.61 8.08
CA GLY A 163 -15.02 -14.78 6.65
C GLY A 163 -13.59 -14.72 6.10
N ASP A 164 -13.45 -15.21 4.87
CA ASP A 164 -12.19 -15.28 4.14
C ASP A 164 -12.12 -14.16 3.09
N SER A 165 -11.06 -13.35 3.13
CA SER A 165 -10.84 -12.27 2.16
C SER A 165 -10.66 -12.78 0.71
N ALA A 166 -10.34 -14.05 0.51
CA ALA A 166 -10.27 -14.64 -0.83
C ALA A 166 -11.63 -14.73 -1.52
N ARG A 167 -12.72 -14.61 -0.77
CA ARG A 167 -14.10 -14.59 -1.29
C ARG A 167 -14.61 -13.16 -1.60
N SER A 168 -13.89 -12.13 -1.13
CA SER A 168 -14.23 -10.73 -1.40
C SER A 168 -14.03 -10.36 -2.86
N HIS A 169 -14.84 -9.42 -3.34
CA HIS A 169 -14.79 -8.90 -4.71
C HIS A 169 -15.04 -9.95 -5.81
N SER A 170 -15.70 -11.05 -5.48
CA SER A 170 -16.19 -12.06 -6.43
C SER A 170 -17.65 -11.83 -6.77
N ALA A 171 -18.11 -12.36 -7.94
CA ALA A 171 -19.50 -12.21 -8.39
C ALA A 171 -20.51 -12.82 -7.41
N ASP A 172 -20.12 -13.91 -6.73
CA ASP A 172 -20.92 -14.64 -5.75
C ASP A 172 -20.27 -14.55 -4.36
N GLU A 173 -19.94 -13.36 -3.90
CA GLU A 173 -19.37 -13.14 -2.57
C GLU A 173 -20.29 -13.67 -1.48
N PHE A 174 -19.75 -14.48 -0.57
CA PHE A 174 -20.54 -15.12 0.50
C PHE A 174 -19.73 -15.27 1.79
N ILE A 175 -20.47 -15.48 2.88
CA ILE A 175 -19.95 -15.88 4.19
C ILE A 175 -20.81 -17.03 4.74
N PHE A 176 -20.18 -17.99 5.42
CA PHE A 176 -20.94 -19.05 6.09
C PHE A 176 -21.54 -18.53 7.41
N LEU A 177 -22.76 -18.95 7.74
CA LEU A 177 -23.41 -18.56 9.00
C LEU A 177 -22.57 -18.98 10.21
N GLN A 178 -21.94 -20.16 10.15
CA GLN A 178 -21.06 -20.66 11.22
C GLN A 178 -19.85 -19.76 11.46
N GLU A 179 -19.32 -19.10 10.41
CA GLU A 179 -18.22 -18.14 10.56
C GLU A 179 -18.68 -16.89 11.34
N ILE A 180 -19.92 -16.44 11.12
CA ILE A 180 -20.51 -15.32 11.85
C ILE A 180 -20.71 -15.70 13.32
N GLU A 181 -21.33 -16.86 13.60
CA GLU A 181 -21.57 -17.36 14.97
C GLU A 181 -20.27 -17.51 15.75
N ASN A 182 -19.28 -18.15 15.16
CA ASN A 182 -17.95 -18.29 15.76
C ASN A 182 -17.28 -16.92 15.98
N GLY A 183 -17.39 -16.02 15.02
CA GLY A 183 -16.86 -14.66 15.12
C GLY A 183 -17.46 -13.89 16.30
N ILE A 184 -18.77 -13.98 16.52
CA ILE A 184 -19.44 -13.36 17.67
C ILE A 184 -18.84 -13.87 18.99
N GLY A 185 -18.67 -15.20 19.12
CA GLY A 185 -18.04 -15.81 20.30
C GLY A 185 -16.65 -15.27 20.56
N ILE A 186 -15.79 -15.24 19.54
CA ILE A 186 -14.43 -14.72 19.64
C ILE A 186 -14.41 -13.23 20.02
N TYR A 187 -15.29 -12.41 19.44
CA TYR A 187 -15.39 -11.01 19.82
C TYR A 187 -15.78 -10.81 21.27
N ILE A 188 -16.77 -11.56 21.76
CA ILE A 188 -17.22 -11.48 23.17
C ILE A 188 -16.07 -11.84 24.09
N GLU A 189 -15.37 -12.94 23.83
CA GLU A 189 -14.25 -13.40 24.64
C GLU A 189 -13.09 -12.39 24.63
N LEU A 190 -12.64 -11.97 23.45
CA LEU A 190 -11.52 -11.04 23.30
C LEU A 190 -11.79 -9.70 23.98
N LEU A 191 -12.97 -9.12 23.75
CA LEU A 191 -13.33 -7.81 24.33
C LEU A 191 -13.55 -7.91 25.82
N SER A 192 -14.16 -9.01 26.33
CA SER A 192 -14.31 -9.22 27.76
C SER A 192 -12.93 -9.36 28.44
N ALA A 193 -12.01 -10.12 27.86
CA ALA A 193 -10.65 -10.24 28.38
C ALA A 193 -9.91 -8.89 28.38
N TYR A 194 -10.02 -8.13 27.29
CA TYR A 194 -9.42 -6.80 27.18
C TYR A 194 -9.96 -5.84 28.24
N PHE A 195 -11.28 -5.71 28.38
CA PHE A 195 -11.89 -4.77 29.34
C PHE A 195 -11.70 -5.18 30.80
N ASN A 196 -11.52 -6.45 31.10
CA ASN A 196 -11.18 -6.90 32.45
C ASN A 196 -9.70 -6.62 32.83
N ARG A 197 -8.86 -6.27 31.84
CA ARG A 197 -7.44 -6.00 32.05
C ARG A 197 -7.13 -4.52 32.28
N ILE A 198 -7.93 -3.62 31.72
CA ILE A 198 -7.78 -2.17 31.84
C ILE A 198 -8.66 -1.61 32.94
#